data_f60938bda5f4f928d761bf44027653af
#
_entry.id   f60938bda5f4f928d761bf44027653af
#
_cell.length_a   1.000
_cell.length_b   1.000
_cell.length_c   1.000
_cell.angle_alpha   90.00
_cell.angle_beta   90.00
_cell.angle_gamma   90.00
#
_symmetry.space_group_name_H-M   'P 1'
#
loop_
_entity.id
_entity.type
_entity.pdbx_description
1 polymer ?
#
loop_
_entity_poly.entity_id
_entity_poly.type
_entity_poly.pdbx_seq_one_letter_code
_entity_poly.pdbx_strand_id
1 'polypeptide(L)'
;LMTTNIFTYQCNQTLYSTSLNLSNAFKMDRKKIIIVILIISAGATLCRPYQISFLFTFLNLLGTIVPPLPGIILADYFIIHHGSYARLEGVKFHNFNIIPWIAWVLSLVLVFTLPFGLPSLNGLILGAVIYTVLMKITKKQVIKED
;
A
#
# COMPACT_ATOMS: atom_id res chain seq x y z
N LEU A 1 22.74 2.30 28.58
CA LEU A 1 22.61 0.83 28.50
C LEU A 1 21.17 0.36 28.12
N MET A 2 20.11 0.89 28.74
CA MET A 2 18.73 0.52 28.39
C MET A 2 18.28 0.99 26.99
N THR A 3 18.59 2.22 26.64
CA THR A 3 18.22 2.81 25.34
C THR A 3 18.88 2.09 24.16
N THR A 4 20.14 1.66 24.32
CA THR A 4 20.86 0.91 23.28
C THR A 4 20.21 -0.45 23.00
N ASN A 5 19.78 -1.15 24.05
CA ASN A 5 19.11 -2.44 23.93
C ASN A 5 17.75 -2.32 23.22
N ILE A 6 16.96 -1.30 23.53
CA ILE A 6 15.66 -1.07 22.90
C ILE A 6 15.83 -0.76 21.41
N PHE A 7 16.79 0.07 21.05
CA PHE A 7 17.09 0.42 19.66
C PHE A 7 17.53 -0.82 18.84
N THR A 8 18.44 -1.62 19.40
CA THR A 8 18.90 -2.87 18.76
C THR A 8 17.75 -3.85 18.58
N TYR A 9 16.88 -3.97 19.57
CA TYR A 9 15.72 -4.87 19.51
C TYR A 9 14.74 -4.43 18.43
N GLN A 10 14.43 -3.14 18.33
CA GLN A 10 13.57 -2.58 17.28
C GLN A 10 14.15 -2.75 15.87
N CYS A 11 15.44 -2.51 15.70
CA CYS A 11 16.12 -2.75 14.43
C CYS A 11 16.02 -4.21 13.99
N ASN A 12 16.26 -5.15 14.89
CA ASN A 12 16.15 -6.59 14.59
C ASN A 12 14.72 -7.00 14.24
N GLN A 13 13.73 -6.51 14.96
CA GLN A 13 12.31 -6.78 14.67
C GLN A 13 11.90 -6.25 13.29
N THR A 14 12.29 -5.03 12.95
CA THR A 14 11.97 -4.41 11.66
C THR A 14 12.65 -5.16 10.52
N LEU A 15 13.92 -5.50 10.64
CA LEU A 15 14.64 -6.30 9.64
C LEU A 15 14.01 -7.68 9.45
N TYR A 16 13.65 -8.35 10.53
CA TYR A 16 13.01 -9.65 10.48
C TYR A 16 11.66 -9.61 9.76
N SER A 17 10.78 -8.69 10.17
CA SER A 17 9.45 -8.53 9.57
C SER A 17 9.53 -8.14 8.09
N THR A 18 10.42 -7.21 7.74
CA THR A 18 10.61 -6.77 6.35
C THR A 18 11.16 -7.89 5.48
N SER A 19 12.15 -8.64 5.98
CA SER A 19 12.73 -9.77 5.23
C SER A 19 11.73 -10.90 5.03
N LEU A 20 10.84 -11.15 6.00
CA LEU A 20 9.79 -12.15 5.90
C LEU A 20 8.74 -11.76 4.85
N ASN A 21 8.27 -10.52 4.90
CA ASN A 21 7.28 -10.01 3.95
C ASN A 21 7.82 -10.01 2.51
N LEU A 22 9.07 -9.57 2.31
CA LEU A 22 9.70 -9.60 0.98
C LEU A 22 9.97 -11.02 0.50
N SER A 23 10.38 -11.93 1.39
CA SER A 23 10.60 -13.34 1.05
C SER A 23 9.32 -14.00 0.54
N ASN A 24 8.19 -13.70 1.18
CA ASN A 24 6.89 -14.20 0.76
C ASN A 24 6.42 -13.56 -0.56
N ALA A 25 6.67 -12.27 -0.75
CA ALA A 25 6.27 -11.55 -1.96
C ALA A 25 7.06 -11.99 -3.20
N PHE A 26 8.37 -12.15 -3.06
CA PHE A 26 9.27 -12.46 -4.19
C PHE A 26 9.67 -13.93 -4.30
N LYS A 27 9.25 -14.78 -3.36
CA LYS A 27 9.62 -16.22 -3.28
C LYS A 27 11.15 -16.44 -3.33
N MET A 28 11.92 -15.53 -2.74
CA MET A 28 13.38 -15.54 -2.70
C MET A 28 13.90 -15.97 -1.32
N ASP A 29 15.13 -16.51 -1.29
CA ASP A 29 15.81 -16.88 -0.05
C ASP A 29 15.99 -15.66 0.88
N ARG A 30 15.65 -15.80 2.15
CA ARG A 30 15.79 -14.75 3.18
C ARG A 30 17.19 -14.13 3.21
N LYS A 31 18.25 -14.95 3.07
CA LYS A 31 19.64 -14.47 3.12
C LYS A 31 19.94 -13.44 2.02
N LYS A 32 19.47 -13.70 0.81
CA LYS A 32 19.64 -12.78 -0.33
C LYS A 32 18.89 -11.47 -0.11
N ILE A 33 17.67 -11.54 0.42
CA ILE A 33 16.84 -10.37 0.69
C ILE A 33 17.45 -9.51 1.79
N ILE A 34 17.97 -10.09 2.86
CA ILE A 34 18.65 -9.34 3.94
C ILE A 34 19.87 -8.59 3.38
N ILE A 35 20.66 -9.20 2.52
CA ILE A 35 21.81 -8.54 1.88
C ILE A 35 21.35 -7.35 1.02
N VAL A 36 20.30 -7.52 0.23
CA VAL A 36 19.74 -6.45 -0.61
C VAL A 36 19.22 -5.29 0.27
N ILE A 37 18.48 -5.59 1.34
CA ILE A 37 18.00 -4.58 2.28
C ILE A 37 19.17 -3.83 2.91
N LEU A 38 20.24 -4.52 3.33
CA LEU A 38 21.41 -3.89 3.91
C LEU A 38 22.12 -2.96 2.93
N ILE A 39 22.28 -3.37 1.67
CA ILE A 39 22.87 -2.53 0.62
C ILE A 39 22.04 -1.28 0.37
N ILE A 40 20.71 -1.44 0.25
CA ILE A 40 19.77 -0.32 0.05
C ILE A 40 19.80 0.63 1.26
N SER A 41 19.79 0.09 2.49
CA SER A 41 19.87 0.89 3.71
C SER A 41 21.19 1.67 3.81
N ALA A 42 22.32 1.03 3.49
CA ALA A 42 23.63 1.69 3.47
C ALA A 42 23.65 2.83 2.43
N GLY A 43 23.12 2.58 1.22
CA GLY A 43 22.97 3.61 0.19
C GLY A 43 22.05 4.76 0.60
N ALA A 44 20.91 4.44 1.21
CA ALA A 44 19.97 5.44 1.70
C ALA A 44 20.56 6.33 2.80
N THR A 45 21.47 5.81 3.62
CA THR A 45 22.17 6.60 4.66
C THR A 45 23.02 7.72 4.08
N LEU A 46 23.55 7.54 2.87
CA LEU A 46 24.31 8.59 2.15
C LEU A 46 23.43 9.78 1.74
N CYS A 47 22.13 9.55 1.55
CA CYS A 47 21.16 10.62 1.22
C CYS A 47 20.79 11.50 2.43
N ARG A 48 21.44 11.32 3.58
CA ARG A 48 21.21 12.10 4.82
C ARG A 48 19.74 12.16 5.25
N PRO A 49 19.03 11.01 5.39
CA PRO A 49 17.60 10.98 5.72
C PRO A 49 17.28 11.51 7.12
N TYR A 50 18.32 11.78 7.95
CA TYR A 50 18.21 12.36 9.29
C TYR A 50 17.92 13.87 9.30
N GLN A 51 17.92 14.53 8.16
CA GLN A 51 17.47 15.93 8.06
C GLN A 51 15.98 16.02 8.33
N ILE A 52 15.61 16.87 9.27
CA ILE A 52 14.22 17.08 9.70
C ILE A 52 13.31 17.42 8.51
N SER A 53 13.78 18.26 7.59
CA SER A 53 13.04 18.65 6.38
C SER A 53 12.74 17.45 5.47
N PHE A 54 13.70 16.57 5.27
CA PHE A 54 13.49 15.33 4.49
C PHE A 54 12.47 14.40 5.16
N LEU A 55 12.56 14.25 6.48
CA LEU A 55 11.64 13.43 7.24
C LEU A 55 10.19 13.91 7.12
N PHE A 56 9.95 15.21 7.27
CA PHE A 56 8.61 15.78 7.10
C PHE A 56 8.08 15.62 5.67
N THR A 57 8.89 15.84 4.67
CA THR A 57 8.52 15.64 3.27
C THR A 57 8.16 14.17 3.00
N PHE A 58 8.96 13.24 3.52
CA PHE A 58 8.72 11.80 3.39
C PHE A 58 7.43 11.35 4.10
N LEU A 59 7.19 11.84 5.32
CA LEU A 59 5.96 11.55 6.08
C LEU A 59 4.72 12.11 5.36
N ASN A 60 4.80 13.33 4.82
CA ASN A 60 3.72 13.91 4.03
C ASN A 60 3.43 13.09 2.76
N LEU A 61 4.48 12.65 2.08
CA LEU A 61 4.35 11.82 0.88
C LEU A 61 3.66 10.48 1.22
N LEU A 62 4.12 9.81 2.28
CA LEU A 62 3.47 8.58 2.76
C LEU A 62 2.02 8.82 3.18
N GLY A 63 1.77 9.91 3.92
CA GLY A 63 0.42 10.31 4.35
C GLY A 63 -0.52 10.63 3.19
N THR A 64 -0.01 10.83 1.99
CA THR A 64 -0.81 11.06 0.78
C THR A 64 -0.96 9.78 -0.06
N ILE A 65 0.10 8.99 -0.18
CA ILE A 65 0.14 7.80 -1.07
C ILE A 65 -0.58 6.59 -0.45
N VAL A 66 -0.48 6.41 0.87
CA VAL A 66 -1.01 5.21 1.54
C VAL A 66 -2.54 5.24 1.72
N PRO A 67 -3.18 6.35 2.13
CA PRO A 67 -4.61 6.37 2.47
C PRO A 67 -5.59 5.94 1.37
N PRO A 68 -5.34 6.14 0.08
CA PRO A 68 -6.24 5.61 -0.95
C PRO A 68 -6.35 4.08 -0.94
N LEU A 69 -5.32 3.34 -0.53
CA LEU A 69 -5.34 1.88 -0.48
C LEU A 69 -6.40 1.31 0.47
N PRO A 70 -6.43 1.69 1.77
CA PRO A 70 -7.51 1.26 2.63
C PRO A 70 -8.88 1.77 2.17
N GLY A 71 -8.96 2.93 1.53
CA GLY A 71 -10.19 3.42 0.91
C GLY A 71 -10.74 2.45 -0.14
N ILE A 72 -9.89 1.95 -1.02
CA ILE A 72 -10.24 0.94 -2.04
C ILE A 72 -10.68 -0.37 -1.38
N ILE A 73 -9.95 -0.85 -0.36
CA ILE A 73 -10.26 -2.09 0.35
C ILE A 73 -11.62 -1.99 1.06
N LEU A 74 -11.89 -0.87 1.72
CA LEU A 74 -13.18 -0.63 2.37
C LEU A 74 -14.33 -0.58 1.36
N ALA A 75 -14.14 0.08 0.23
CA ALA A 75 -15.14 0.14 -0.84
C ALA A 75 -15.41 -1.24 -1.44
N ASP A 76 -14.37 -2.04 -1.65
CA ASP A 76 -14.49 -3.41 -2.14
C ASP A 76 -15.31 -4.27 -1.17
N TYR A 77 -14.96 -4.21 0.12
CA TYR A 77 -15.63 -5.00 1.14
C TYR A 77 -17.09 -4.61 1.35
N PHE A 78 -17.36 -3.30 1.57
CA PHE A 78 -18.71 -2.86 1.94
C PHE A 78 -19.64 -2.66 0.75
N ILE A 79 -19.13 -2.18 -0.39
CA ILE A 79 -19.96 -1.76 -1.52
C ILE A 79 -20.06 -2.87 -2.59
N ILE A 80 -18.97 -3.57 -2.86
CA ILE A 80 -18.95 -4.59 -3.92
C ILE A 80 -19.34 -5.96 -3.37
N HIS A 81 -18.80 -6.36 -2.22
CA HIS A 81 -19.02 -7.69 -1.64
C HIS A 81 -20.06 -7.71 -0.50
N HIS A 82 -20.67 -6.56 -0.16
CA HIS A 82 -21.71 -6.44 0.87
C HIS A 82 -21.36 -7.13 2.20
N GLY A 83 -20.08 -7.05 2.61
CA GLY A 83 -19.61 -7.59 3.88
C GLY A 83 -19.36 -9.10 3.92
N SER A 84 -19.49 -9.80 2.79
CA SER A 84 -19.25 -11.25 2.73
C SER A 84 -18.25 -11.60 1.63
N TYR A 85 -17.04 -12.01 2.04
CA TYR A 85 -16.13 -12.70 1.12
C TYR A 85 -16.44 -14.20 1.13
N ALA A 86 -16.40 -14.84 -0.05
CA ALA A 86 -16.41 -16.29 -0.13
C ALA A 86 -15.25 -16.88 0.67
N ARG A 87 -15.49 -17.97 1.41
CA ARG A 87 -14.42 -18.67 2.14
C ARG A 87 -13.27 -19.00 1.20
N LEU A 88 -12.06 -18.76 1.66
CA LEU A 88 -10.82 -18.97 0.88
C LEU A 88 -10.60 -20.45 0.48
N GLU A 89 -11.31 -21.37 1.12
CA GLU A 89 -11.27 -22.80 0.82
C GLU A 89 -11.99 -23.08 -0.52
N GLY A 90 -11.21 -23.27 -1.60
CA GLY A 90 -11.74 -23.67 -2.90
C GLY A 90 -11.91 -22.54 -3.92
N VAL A 91 -11.61 -21.32 -3.60
CA VAL A 91 -11.66 -20.21 -4.57
C VAL A 91 -10.44 -20.30 -5.50
N LYS A 92 -10.67 -20.59 -6.77
CA LYS A 92 -9.66 -20.40 -7.81
C LYS A 92 -9.44 -18.89 -7.93
N PHE A 93 -8.28 -18.41 -7.48
CA PHE A 93 -7.89 -17.02 -7.69
C PHE A 93 -7.79 -16.77 -9.19
N HIS A 94 -8.81 -16.12 -9.71
CA HIS A 94 -8.84 -15.73 -11.11
C HIS A 94 -8.00 -14.46 -11.26
N ASN A 95 -7.30 -14.37 -12.37
CA ASN A 95 -6.39 -13.34 -12.84
C ASN A 95 -6.26 -12.04 -12.01
N PHE A 96 -5.02 -11.53 -11.95
CA PHE A 96 -4.64 -10.27 -11.35
C PHE A 96 -5.56 -9.12 -11.80
N ASN A 97 -6.37 -8.62 -10.87
CA ASN A 97 -7.29 -7.53 -11.16
C ASN A 97 -6.53 -6.20 -11.20
N ILE A 98 -6.46 -5.57 -12.37
CA ILE A 98 -5.75 -4.30 -12.59
C ILE A 98 -6.58 -3.09 -12.10
N ILE A 99 -7.89 -3.24 -11.94
CA ILE A 99 -8.81 -2.15 -11.59
C ILE A 99 -8.42 -1.42 -10.30
N PRO A 100 -8.08 -2.10 -9.17
CA PRO A 100 -7.64 -1.43 -7.95
C PRO A 100 -6.39 -0.56 -8.15
N TRP A 101 -5.46 -1.01 -9.00
CA TRP A 101 -4.23 -0.26 -9.30
C TRP A 101 -4.51 1.02 -10.09
N ILE A 102 -5.39 0.95 -11.08
CA ILE A 102 -5.84 2.13 -11.84
C ILE A 102 -6.59 3.09 -10.91
N ALA A 103 -7.47 2.58 -10.05
CA ALA A 103 -8.17 3.39 -9.06
C ALA A 103 -7.21 4.10 -8.10
N TRP A 104 -6.17 3.41 -7.65
CA TRP A 104 -5.16 3.97 -6.77
C TRP A 104 -4.37 5.10 -7.43
N VAL A 105 -3.83 4.87 -8.63
CA VAL A 105 -3.08 5.91 -9.38
C VAL A 105 -3.96 7.12 -9.66
N LEU A 106 -5.21 6.90 -10.09
CA LEU A 106 -6.15 7.97 -10.38
C LEU A 106 -6.49 8.79 -9.12
N SER A 107 -6.64 8.11 -7.98
CA SER A 107 -6.85 8.77 -6.68
C SER A 107 -5.68 9.65 -6.29
N LEU A 108 -4.45 9.18 -6.50
CA LEU A 108 -3.24 9.96 -6.23
C LEU A 108 -3.19 11.24 -7.08
N VAL A 109 -3.43 11.13 -8.38
CA VAL A 109 -3.46 12.29 -9.28
C VAL A 109 -4.48 13.32 -8.80
N LEU A 110 -5.68 12.87 -8.39
CA LEU A 110 -6.72 13.77 -7.90
C LEU A 110 -6.37 14.40 -6.55
N VAL A 111 -5.77 13.66 -5.62
CA VAL A 111 -5.34 14.22 -4.32
C VAL A 111 -4.27 15.29 -4.50
N PHE A 112 -3.33 15.10 -5.44
CA PHE A 112 -2.31 16.11 -5.74
C PHE A 112 -2.84 17.33 -6.47
N THR A 113 -3.91 17.19 -7.25
CA THR A 113 -4.53 18.31 -8.00
C THR A 113 -5.57 19.08 -7.17
N LEU A 114 -6.17 18.46 -6.19
CA LEU A 114 -7.19 19.07 -5.32
C LEU A 114 -6.64 19.29 -3.89
N PRO A 115 -5.92 20.40 -3.63
CA PRO A 115 -5.36 20.70 -2.31
C PRO A 115 -6.45 21.19 -1.36
N PHE A 116 -7.47 20.39 -1.09
CA PHE A 116 -8.59 20.72 -0.24
C PHE A 116 -8.57 19.88 1.04
N GLY A 117 -8.37 20.51 2.18
CA GLY A 117 -8.43 19.87 3.49
C GLY A 117 -7.23 18.96 3.82
N LEU A 118 -7.50 17.81 4.45
CA LEU A 118 -6.49 16.83 4.84
C LEU A 118 -6.24 15.84 3.71
N PRO A 119 -5.02 15.79 3.13
CA PRO A 119 -4.70 14.92 2.00
C PRO A 119 -5.01 13.44 2.26
N SER A 120 -4.81 12.99 3.51
CA SER A 120 -5.06 11.61 3.91
C SER A 120 -6.54 11.22 3.86
N LEU A 121 -7.43 12.09 4.37
CA LEU A 121 -8.88 11.84 4.32
C LEU A 121 -9.41 11.92 2.89
N ASN A 122 -8.97 12.92 2.14
CA ASN A 122 -9.35 13.04 0.73
C ASN A 122 -8.91 11.82 -0.08
N GLY A 123 -7.69 11.32 0.16
CA GLY A 123 -7.17 10.12 -0.48
C GLY A 123 -8.03 8.89 -0.20
N LEU A 124 -8.44 8.69 1.05
CA LEU A 124 -9.28 7.58 1.45
C LEU A 124 -10.65 7.64 0.77
N ILE A 125 -11.31 8.81 0.79
CA ILE A 125 -12.64 8.99 0.19
C ILE A 125 -12.58 8.88 -1.32
N LEU A 126 -11.62 9.55 -1.97
CA LEU A 126 -11.44 9.50 -3.43
C LEU A 126 -11.10 8.08 -3.89
N GLY A 127 -10.24 7.36 -3.15
CA GLY A 127 -9.94 5.96 -3.44
C GLY A 127 -11.18 5.08 -3.44
N ALA A 128 -12.03 5.23 -2.41
CA ALA A 128 -13.28 4.49 -2.31
C ALA A 128 -14.27 4.83 -3.46
N VAL A 129 -14.46 6.10 -3.74
CA VAL A 129 -15.41 6.57 -4.78
C VAL A 129 -14.95 6.13 -6.16
N ILE A 130 -13.69 6.38 -6.52
CA ILE A 130 -13.15 6.05 -7.84
C ILE A 130 -13.19 4.55 -8.08
N TYR A 131 -12.78 3.76 -7.08
CA TYR A 131 -12.84 2.30 -7.18
C TYR A 131 -14.27 1.80 -7.40
N THR A 132 -15.24 2.32 -6.64
CA THR A 132 -16.65 1.95 -6.79
C THR A 132 -17.20 2.28 -8.18
N VAL A 133 -16.86 3.46 -8.71
CA VAL A 133 -17.26 3.89 -10.05
C VAL A 133 -16.64 2.98 -11.12
N LEU A 134 -15.35 2.73 -11.05
CA LEU A 134 -14.65 1.87 -12.00
C LEU A 134 -15.20 0.45 -12.00
N MET A 135 -15.46 -0.13 -10.83
CA MET A 135 -16.04 -1.47 -10.73
C MET A 135 -17.46 -1.54 -11.28
N LYS A 136 -18.29 -0.54 -11.03
CA LYS A 136 -19.66 -0.51 -11.60
C LYS A 136 -19.64 -0.40 -13.13
N ILE A 137 -18.73 0.39 -13.70
CA ILE A 137 -18.58 0.53 -15.15
C ILE A 137 -18.11 -0.79 -15.76
N THR A 138 -17.10 -1.43 -15.16
CA THR A 138 -16.51 -2.68 -15.68
C THR A 138 -17.49 -3.85 -15.56
N LYS A 139 -18.18 -4.00 -14.42
CA LYS A 139 -19.23 -5.03 -14.28
C LYS A 139 -20.36 -4.86 -15.28
N LYS A 140 -20.71 -3.63 -15.62
CA LYS A 140 -21.77 -3.35 -16.62
C LYS A 140 -21.36 -3.75 -18.04
N GLN A 141 -20.05 -3.75 -18.34
CA GLN A 141 -19.56 -4.23 -19.64
C GLN A 141 -19.53 -5.76 -19.72
N VAL A 142 -19.10 -6.44 -18.66
CA VAL A 142 -19.05 -7.92 -18.62
C VAL A 142 -20.46 -8.54 -18.72
N ILE A 143 -21.48 -7.91 -18.14
CA ILE A 143 -22.88 -8.37 -18.24
C ILE A 143 -23.48 -8.10 -19.64
N LYS A 144 -22.84 -7.27 -20.47
CA LYS A 144 -23.31 -6.94 -21.82
C LYS A 144 -22.75 -7.84 -22.92
N GLU A 145 -21.74 -8.66 -22.59
CA GLU A 145 -21.11 -9.61 -23.53
C GLU A 145 -21.65 -11.05 -23.43
N ASP A 146 -22.54 -11.32 -22.48
CA ASP A 146 -23.33 -12.57 -22.37
C ASP A 146 -24.77 -12.35 -22.92
#